data_0f5995fa4ae7d60b77579b4463683c70
#
_entry.id   0f5995fa4ae7d60b77579b4463683c70
#
_cell.length_a   1.000
_cell.length_b   1.000
_cell.length_c   1.000
_cell.angle_alpha   90.00
_cell.angle_beta   90.00
_cell.angle_gamma   90.00
#
_symmetry.space_group_name_H-M   'P 1'
#
loop_
_entity.id
_entity.type
_entity.pdbx_description
1 polymer ?
#
loop_
_entity_poly.entity_id
_entity_poly.type
_entity_poly.pdbx_seq_one_letter_code
_entity_poly.pdbx_strand_id
1 'polypeptide(L)'
;MLHKLTFQSLMNKGMKRFGDLPAITLLPNGETITYDELWKKTELITSYLLRLGAGRGVRIATIIPNSLESVMFGLAVQQCGATLVPLSEKLGKREIQFILKEAKPEVVIIATQTHFDSFIEYLGEMKKGDVHIIGLPGFNSNYPEEFERFHWPGEINNLDLPIAEEDDIALLSYTGGTTGTPKGVMHSQKGLGAAILSAAIEDPLDDRDRVLLSTPIVHSAGSLLWRSLVSGVHIYVMGSFDAAAFIQAIKEHKITTTFMVPTMLYRLLDQTKKMEYDMSSMRNIFYGASPISQKRLKEAFEVFGPIMRQQYGMTECNIVISRLSKSAHVWAYHNNPEVLKSCGKPCILTEVRLIDENGNDVKPTELGEIIVKSPAMMVGYYQRPDLTREYIRDGWFYTGDIGKWDESGYLYIVDRKKDMIITGGMNVYSSEVERVVNQHPSVALSACIGVPHPDWGEVVCVVIALHEGLSCTSEELIDFCKQRTSKYMVPKIAYFLDTFPLTPIGKIDKKELRKLFSQGILTI
;
A
#
# COMPACT_ATOMS: atom_id res chain seq x y z
N MET A 1 -32.29 -16.57 -6.91
CA MET A 1 -31.41 -15.49 -7.42
C MET A 1 -30.01 -15.74 -6.90
N LEU A 2 -29.06 -15.98 -7.77
CA LEU A 2 -27.64 -15.92 -7.43
C LEU A 2 -27.36 -14.47 -6.98
N HIS A 3 -27.02 -14.30 -5.72
CA HIS A 3 -26.66 -12.98 -5.21
C HIS A 3 -25.41 -12.49 -5.95
N LYS A 4 -25.45 -11.26 -6.46
CA LYS A 4 -24.32 -10.60 -7.08
C LYS A 4 -23.11 -10.63 -6.15
N LEU A 5 -21.94 -10.91 -6.71
CA LEU A 5 -20.70 -10.96 -5.95
C LEU A 5 -20.10 -9.54 -5.90
N THR A 6 -20.66 -8.69 -5.05
CA THR A 6 -20.16 -7.33 -4.82
C THR A 6 -19.40 -7.26 -3.51
N PHE A 7 -18.45 -6.32 -3.42
CA PHE A 7 -17.77 -6.01 -2.17
C PHE A 7 -18.77 -5.67 -1.05
N GLN A 8 -19.77 -4.82 -1.35
CA GLN A 8 -20.86 -4.48 -0.43
C GLN A 8 -21.56 -5.74 0.13
N SER A 9 -21.93 -6.66 -0.75
CA SER A 9 -22.62 -7.90 -0.34
C SER A 9 -21.75 -8.77 0.56
N LEU A 10 -20.45 -8.88 0.25
CA LEU A 10 -19.50 -9.64 1.07
C LEU A 10 -19.33 -9.02 2.47
N MET A 11 -19.15 -7.69 2.54
CA MET A 11 -19.02 -6.99 3.82
C MET A 11 -20.28 -7.14 4.66
N ASN A 12 -21.44 -6.83 4.09
CA ASN A 12 -22.72 -6.90 4.80
C ASN A 12 -23.05 -8.29 5.34
N LYS A 13 -22.76 -9.35 4.56
CA LYS A 13 -22.99 -10.73 5.00
C LYS A 13 -21.91 -11.22 5.95
N GLY A 14 -20.64 -10.88 5.69
CA GLY A 14 -19.53 -11.31 6.50
C GLY A 14 -19.66 -10.81 7.93
N MET A 15 -19.85 -9.51 8.12
CA MET A 15 -19.91 -8.89 9.43
C MET A 15 -21.08 -9.39 10.29
N LYS A 16 -22.26 -9.59 9.71
CA LYS A 16 -23.45 -10.09 10.44
C LYS A 16 -23.32 -11.51 11.00
N ARG A 17 -22.27 -12.26 10.62
CA ARG A 17 -22.08 -13.65 11.06
C ARG A 17 -21.50 -13.78 12.47
N PHE A 18 -20.87 -12.71 12.99
CA PHE A 18 -19.96 -12.82 14.12
C PHE A 18 -20.47 -12.15 15.41
N GLY A 19 -21.59 -11.42 15.36
CA GLY A 19 -22.36 -10.91 16.49
C GLY A 19 -21.53 -10.29 17.61
N ASP A 20 -21.51 -10.91 18.76
CA ASP A 20 -20.84 -10.43 19.97
C ASP A 20 -19.31 -10.65 19.97
N LEU A 21 -18.73 -11.26 18.93
CA LEU A 21 -17.28 -11.36 18.86
C LEU A 21 -16.64 -9.98 18.80
N PRO A 22 -15.47 -9.77 19.44
CA PRO A 22 -14.75 -8.52 19.35
C PRO A 22 -14.28 -8.29 17.90
N ALA A 23 -14.64 -7.13 17.34
CA ALA A 23 -14.29 -6.75 15.98
C ALA A 23 -13.02 -5.89 15.95
N ILE A 24 -13.03 -4.77 16.67
CA ILE A 24 -11.93 -3.80 16.63
C ILE A 24 -11.58 -3.35 18.04
N THR A 25 -10.27 -3.32 18.33
CA THR A 25 -9.69 -2.66 19.52
C THR A 25 -8.76 -1.54 19.07
N LEU A 26 -8.97 -0.32 19.61
CA LEU A 26 -8.06 0.80 19.40
C LEU A 26 -6.90 0.77 20.40
N LEU A 27 -5.68 0.93 19.92
CA LEU A 27 -4.49 1.04 20.74
C LEU A 27 -3.96 2.48 20.76
N PRO A 28 -3.46 2.96 21.90
CA PRO A 28 -3.24 2.24 23.16
C PRO A 28 -4.44 2.22 24.11
N ASN A 29 -5.55 2.90 23.79
CA ASN A 29 -6.67 3.14 24.73
C ASN A 29 -7.41 1.86 25.15
N GLY A 30 -7.31 0.77 24.37
CA GLY A 30 -7.97 -0.50 24.66
C GLY A 30 -9.48 -0.50 24.43
N GLU A 31 -10.05 0.57 23.83
CA GLU A 31 -11.48 0.60 23.48
C GLU A 31 -11.78 -0.48 22.46
N THR A 32 -12.68 -1.39 22.81
CA THR A 32 -13.07 -2.53 21.97
C THR A 32 -14.54 -2.43 21.64
N ILE A 33 -14.88 -2.69 20.38
CA ILE A 33 -16.26 -2.87 19.93
C ILE A 33 -16.46 -4.26 19.32
N THR A 34 -17.67 -4.80 19.46
CA THR A 34 -18.08 -6.06 18.85
C THR A 34 -18.48 -5.86 17.39
N TYR A 35 -18.68 -6.97 16.65
CA TYR A 35 -19.20 -6.93 15.29
C TYR A 35 -20.61 -6.35 15.22
N ASP A 36 -21.48 -6.65 16.19
CA ASP A 36 -22.83 -6.08 16.26
C ASP A 36 -22.81 -4.58 16.54
N GLU A 37 -21.94 -4.12 17.44
CA GLU A 37 -21.77 -2.69 17.71
C GLU A 37 -21.19 -1.95 16.51
N LEU A 38 -20.17 -2.54 15.85
CA LEU A 38 -19.61 -1.99 14.63
C LEU A 38 -20.68 -1.89 13.54
N TRP A 39 -21.49 -2.93 13.36
CA TRP A 39 -22.59 -2.94 12.41
C TRP A 39 -23.60 -1.83 12.69
N LYS A 40 -24.12 -1.75 13.91
CA LYS A 40 -25.11 -0.73 14.34
C LYS A 40 -24.58 0.68 14.15
N LYS A 41 -23.34 0.96 14.59
CA LYS A 41 -22.71 2.28 14.39
C LYS A 41 -22.54 2.60 12.91
N THR A 42 -22.15 1.62 12.09
CA THR A 42 -22.05 1.79 10.64
C THR A 42 -23.39 2.11 10.00
N GLU A 43 -24.48 1.44 10.39
CA GLU A 43 -25.84 1.75 9.90
C GLU A 43 -26.27 3.17 10.25
N LEU A 44 -25.95 3.68 11.45
CA LEU A 44 -26.21 5.06 11.82
C LEU A 44 -25.48 6.05 10.89
N ILE A 45 -24.18 5.83 10.62
CA ILE A 45 -23.43 6.65 9.68
C ILE A 45 -24.00 6.53 8.26
N THR A 46 -24.36 5.34 7.83
CA THR A 46 -24.99 5.10 6.52
C THR A 46 -26.28 5.92 6.36
N SER A 47 -27.14 5.90 7.37
CA SER A 47 -28.36 6.73 7.37
C SER A 47 -28.06 8.22 7.29
N TYR A 48 -27.01 8.68 7.98
CA TYR A 48 -26.57 10.07 7.90
C TYR A 48 -26.13 10.42 6.47
N LEU A 49 -25.26 9.58 5.86
CA LEU A 49 -24.78 9.78 4.50
C LEU A 49 -25.90 9.74 3.44
N LEU A 50 -26.88 8.81 3.58
CA LEU A 50 -28.03 8.74 2.68
C LEU A 50 -28.88 10.02 2.73
N ARG A 51 -29.02 10.65 3.90
CA ARG A 51 -29.70 11.96 4.03
C ARG A 51 -28.97 13.10 3.32
N LEU A 52 -27.66 12.99 3.16
CA LEU A 52 -26.85 13.90 2.36
C LEU A 52 -26.84 13.55 0.87
N GLY A 53 -27.67 12.60 0.43
CA GLY A 53 -27.76 12.19 -0.97
C GLY A 53 -26.71 11.14 -1.39
N ALA A 54 -26.01 10.50 -0.43
CA ALA A 54 -25.10 9.41 -0.78
C ALA A 54 -25.83 8.26 -1.48
N GLY A 55 -25.18 7.65 -2.46
CA GLY A 55 -25.75 6.57 -3.25
C GLY A 55 -24.85 6.18 -4.41
N ARG A 56 -25.35 5.34 -5.29
CA ARG A 56 -24.62 4.88 -6.48
C ARG A 56 -24.15 6.06 -7.33
N GLY A 57 -22.88 6.07 -7.69
CA GLY A 57 -22.25 7.13 -8.49
C GLY A 57 -21.81 8.36 -7.71
N VAL A 58 -22.25 8.53 -6.46
CA VAL A 58 -21.80 9.61 -5.55
C VAL A 58 -20.40 9.27 -5.02
N ARG A 59 -19.50 10.23 -5.02
CA ARG A 59 -18.14 10.11 -4.51
C ARG A 59 -18.03 10.72 -3.11
N ILE A 60 -17.52 9.94 -2.18
CA ILE A 60 -17.32 10.39 -0.79
C ILE A 60 -15.85 10.31 -0.46
N ALA A 61 -15.22 11.46 -0.28
CA ALA A 61 -13.82 11.53 0.15
C ALA A 61 -13.72 11.42 1.67
N THR A 62 -12.71 10.69 2.13
CA THR A 62 -12.41 10.55 3.57
C THR A 62 -10.96 10.90 3.83
N ILE A 63 -10.69 11.78 4.80
CA ILE A 63 -9.35 12.07 5.32
C ILE A 63 -9.38 11.82 6.81
N ILE A 64 -9.23 10.55 7.16
CA ILE A 64 -9.39 10.04 8.52
C ILE A 64 -8.15 9.20 8.85
N PRO A 65 -7.40 9.51 9.92
CA PRO A 65 -6.28 8.66 10.35
C PRO A 65 -6.77 7.28 10.78
N ASN A 66 -5.85 6.34 10.97
CA ASN A 66 -6.19 5.02 11.48
C ASN A 66 -6.97 5.15 12.80
N SER A 67 -8.24 4.84 12.78
CA SER A 67 -9.16 4.95 13.91
C SER A 67 -10.38 4.08 13.68
N LEU A 68 -11.26 3.99 14.66
CA LEU A 68 -12.55 3.32 14.54
C LEU A 68 -13.43 4.02 13.48
N GLU A 69 -13.41 5.34 13.46
CA GLU A 69 -14.16 6.16 12.50
C GLU A 69 -13.73 5.87 11.07
N SER A 70 -12.42 5.69 10.82
CA SER A 70 -11.93 5.37 9.46
C SER A 70 -12.52 4.06 8.92
N VAL A 71 -12.71 3.07 9.80
CA VAL A 71 -13.34 1.80 9.43
C VAL A 71 -14.86 1.97 9.24
N MET A 72 -15.53 2.61 10.20
CA MET A 72 -16.98 2.80 10.15
C MET A 72 -17.43 3.63 8.94
N PHE A 73 -16.76 4.75 8.67
CA PHE A 73 -17.08 5.58 7.48
C PHE A 73 -16.76 4.85 6.18
N GLY A 74 -15.64 4.12 6.12
CA GLY A 74 -15.33 3.27 4.96
C GLY A 74 -16.42 2.24 4.67
N LEU A 75 -16.91 1.55 5.69
CA LEU A 75 -18.02 0.60 5.59
C LEU A 75 -19.35 1.29 5.21
N ALA A 76 -19.66 2.43 5.83
CA ALA A 76 -20.90 3.16 5.57
C ALA A 76 -20.98 3.67 4.13
N VAL A 77 -19.87 4.16 3.56
CA VAL A 77 -19.80 4.54 2.15
C VAL A 77 -20.13 3.35 1.25
N GLN A 78 -19.60 2.17 1.57
CA GLN A 78 -19.90 0.96 0.81
C GLN A 78 -21.37 0.52 0.98
N GLN A 79 -21.93 0.66 2.18
CA GLN A 79 -23.36 0.36 2.42
C GLN A 79 -24.28 1.29 1.63
N CYS A 80 -23.89 2.55 1.43
CA CYS A 80 -24.59 3.48 0.54
C CYS A 80 -24.49 3.10 -0.95
N GLY A 81 -23.63 2.17 -1.35
CA GLY A 81 -23.31 1.91 -2.75
C GLY A 81 -22.54 3.06 -3.41
N ALA A 82 -21.96 3.96 -2.61
CA ALA A 82 -21.20 5.11 -3.08
C ALA A 82 -19.72 4.74 -3.35
N THR A 83 -19.03 5.60 -4.07
CA THR A 83 -17.60 5.47 -4.36
C THR A 83 -16.78 6.08 -3.22
N LEU A 84 -15.99 5.27 -2.53
CA LEU A 84 -15.03 5.73 -1.52
C LEU A 84 -13.80 6.35 -2.22
N VAL A 85 -13.42 7.57 -1.81
CA VAL A 85 -12.18 8.25 -2.21
C VAL A 85 -11.31 8.44 -0.96
N PRO A 86 -10.52 7.42 -0.56
CA PRO A 86 -9.74 7.51 0.66
C PRO A 86 -8.47 8.32 0.42
N LEU A 87 -8.25 9.35 1.24
CA LEU A 87 -7.09 10.23 1.17
C LEU A 87 -6.25 10.09 2.43
N SER A 88 -4.94 10.00 2.26
CA SER A 88 -4.01 9.99 3.39
C SER A 88 -3.88 11.40 3.97
N GLU A 89 -3.86 11.52 5.30
CA GLU A 89 -3.54 12.76 6.02
C GLU A 89 -2.11 13.28 5.74
N LYS A 90 -1.25 12.43 5.17
CA LYS A 90 0.14 12.74 4.80
C LYS A 90 0.29 13.37 3.41
N LEU A 91 -0.80 13.49 2.66
CA LEU A 91 -0.79 14.16 1.36
C LEU A 91 -0.50 15.66 1.54
N GLY A 92 0.27 16.22 0.61
CA GLY A 92 0.55 17.64 0.59
C GLY A 92 -0.65 18.47 0.08
N LYS A 93 -0.66 19.78 0.40
CA LYS A 93 -1.73 20.71 -0.01
C LYS A 93 -2.05 20.63 -1.52
N ARG A 94 -1.02 20.62 -2.38
CA ARG A 94 -1.19 20.56 -3.84
C ARG A 94 -1.84 19.27 -4.31
N GLU A 95 -1.51 18.14 -3.69
CA GLU A 95 -2.09 16.85 -4.01
C GLU A 95 -3.57 16.80 -3.61
N ILE A 96 -3.90 17.29 -2.42
CA ILE A 96 -5.30 17.37 -1.94
C ILE A 96 -6.12 18.26 -2.88
N GLN A 97 -5.65 19.47 -3.21
CA GLN A 97 -6.34 20.38 -4.12
C GLN A 97 -6.56 19.73 -5.49
N PHE A 98 -5.53 19.07 -6.03
CA PHE A 98 -5.66 18.37 -7.31
C PHE A 98 -6.74 17.28 -7.24
N ILE A 99 -6.71 16.44 -6.20
CA ILE A 99 -7.64 15.31 -6.06
C ILE A 99 -9.08 15.81 -5.88
N LEU A 100 -9.31 16.84 -5.07
CA LEU A 100 -10.64 17.43 -4.90
C LEU A 100 -11.19 17.99 -6.23
N LYS A 101 -10.36 18.70 -7.01
CA LYS A 101 -10.74 19.26 -8.31
C LYS A 101 -11.00 18.19 -9.38
N GLU A 102 -10.26 17.06 -9.36
CA GLU A 102 -10.46 15.97 -10.31
C GLU A 102 -11.61 15.05 -9.89
N ALA A 103 -11.59 14.54 -8.66
CA ALA A 103 -12.59 13.59 -8.17
C ALA A 103 -13.97 14.23 -7.97
N LYS A 104 -14.01 15.52 -7.62
CA LYS A 104 -15.24 16.28 -7.29
C LYS A 104 -16.17 15.50 -6.34
N PRO A 105 -15.69 15.14 -5.13
CA PRO A 105 -16.53 14.42 -4.19
C PRO A 105 -17.70 15.31 -3.72
N GLU A 106 -18.89 14.73 -3.64
CA GLU A 106 -20.09 15.40 -3.16
C GLU A 106 -20.13 15.49 -1.63
N VAL A 107 -19.42 14.57 -0.95
CA VAL A 107 -19.25 14.59 0.52
C VAL A 107 -17.77 14.41 0.84
N VAL A 108 -17.27 15.19 1.79
CA VAL A 108 -15.90 15.09 2.30
C VAL A 108 -15.93 14.95 3.82
N ILE A 109 -15.40 13.86 4.35
CA ILE A 109 -15.32 13.60 5.80
C ILE A 109 -13.90 13.86 6.26
N ILE A 110 -13.76 14.75 7.24
CA ILE A 110 -12.45 15.23 7.70
C ILE A 110 -12.24 14.92 9.18
N ALA A 111 -11.13 14.28 9.49
CA ALA A 111 -10.62 14.05 10.84
C ALA A 111 -9.15 14.49 10.94
N THR A 112 -8.82 15.64 10.36
CA THR A 112 -7.47 16.21 10.35
C THR A 112 -7.47 17.63 10.87
N GLN A 113 -6.30 18.13 11.26
CA GLN A 113 -6.10 19.52 11.70
C GLN A 113 -5.38 20.37 10.64
N THR A 114 -5.12 19.80 9.46
CA THR A 114 -4.32 20.44 8.42
C THR A 114 -5.12 20.64 7.14
N HIS A 115 -4.63 21.52 6.26
CA HIS A 115 -5.14 21.73 4.91
C HIS A 115 -6.58 22.29 4.80
N PHE A 116 -7.11 22.93 5.87
CA PHE A 116 -8.45 23.52 5.84
C PHE A 116 -8.66 24.50 4.68
N ASP A 117 -7.63 25.30 4.37
CA ASP A 117 -7.69 26.24 3.22
C ASP A 117 -8.02 25.54 1.90
N SER A 118 -7.51 24.31 1.69
CA SER A 118 -7.79 23.55 0.47
C SER A 118 -9.27 23.14 0.38
N PHE A 119 -9.87 22.81 1.51
CA PHE A 119 -11.29 22.44 1.58
C PHE A 119 -12.20 23.64 1.48
N ILE A 120 -11.84 24.79 2.08
CA ILE A 120 -12.56 26.06 1.94
C ILE A 120 -12.51 26.54 0.48
N GLU A 121 -11.35 26.49 -0.17
CA GLU A 121 -11.20 26.81 -1.60
C GLU A 121 -12.10 25.91 -2.44
N TYR A 122 -12.11 24.60 -2.17
CA TYR A 122 -12.98 23.65 -2.87
C TYR A 122 -14.46 23.98 -2.70
N LEU A 123 -14.93 24.30 -1.47
CA LEU A 123 -16.30 24.74 -1.22
C LEU A 123 -16.65 26.01 -2.00
N GLY A 124 -15.72 26.96 -2.08
CA GLY A 124 -15.93 28.22 -2.81
C GLY A 124 -16.06 28.06 -4.33
N GLU A 125 -15.50 26.96 -4.90
CA GLU A 125 -15.62 26.63 -6.32
C GLU A 125 -16.93 25.90 -6.67
N MET A 126 -17.65 25.38 -5.68
CA MET A 126 -18.87 24.59 -5.86
C MET A 126 -20.13 25.43 -5.59
N LYS A 127 -21.26 25.03 -6.16
CA LYS A 127 -22.53 25.64 -5.82
C LYS A 127 -22.93 25.29 -4.40
N LYS A 128 -23.50 26.23 -3.70
CA LYS A 128 -23.97 26.02 -2.31
C LYS A 128 -25.00 24.89 -2.28
N GLY A 129 -24.70 23.86 -1.48
CA GLY A 129 -25.52 22.66 -1.30
C GLY A 129 -25.15 21.47 -2.20
N ASP A 130 -24.22 21.64 -3.17
CA ASP A 130 -23.75 20.53 -4.01
C ASP A 130 -22.64 19.70 -3.32
N VAL A 131 -22.01 20.25 -2.27
CA VAL A 131 -20.92 19.61 -1.52
C VAL A 131 -21.11 19.81 -0.03
N HIS A 132 -20.90 18.74 0.74
CA HIS A 132 -20.87 18.73 2.19
C HIS A 132 -19.45 18.45 2.69
N ILE A 133 -18.90 19.32 3.52
CA ILE A 133 -17.63 19.05 4.23
C ILE A 133 -17.92 18.91 5.70
N ILE A 134 -17.62 17.72 6.23
CA ILE A 134 -18.05 17.28 7.56
C ILE A 134 -16.82 17.03 8.44
N GLY A 135 -16.68 17.81 9.49
CA GLY A 135 -15.67 17.62 10.52
C GLY A 135 -16.11 16.61 11.59
N LEU A 136 -15.27 15.61 11.87
CA LEU A 136 -15.54 14.63 12.90
C LEU A 136 -15.16 15.17 14.30
N PRO A 137 -16.08 15.13 15.29
CA PRO A 137 -15.76 15.50 16.66
C PRO A 137 -14.74 14.53 17.27
N GLY A 138 -13.93 15.01 18.20
CA GLY A 138 -12.87 14.22 18.83
C GLY A 138 -11.51 14.31 18.14
N PHE A 139 -11.43 14.67 16.87
CA PHE A 139 -10.17 14.88 16.14
C PHE A 139 -9.74 16.36 16.14
N ASN A 140 -10.69 17.27 16.05
CA ASN A 140 -10.46 18.70 16.14
C ASN A 140 -11.72 19.40 16.67
N SER A 141 -11.54 20.33 17.61
CA SER A 141 -12.63 21.19 18.11
C SER A 141 -12.82 22.45 17.28
N ASN A 142 -11.81 22.85 16.49
CA ASN A 142 -11.70 24.14 15.81
C ASN A 142 -11.82 24.03 14.29
N TYR A 143 -12.75 23.21 13.79
CA TYR A 143 -13.06 23.22 12.37
C TYR A 143 -13.62 24.58 11.94
N PRO A 144 -13.33 25.05 10.72
CA PRO A 144 -13.94 26.25 10.15
C PRO A 144 -15.47 26.25 10.25
N GLU A 145 -16.08 27.43 10.32
CA GLU A 145 -17.55 27.57 10.43
C GLU A 145 -18.28 27.07 9.19
N GLU A 146 -17.60 27.07 8.04
CA GLU A 146 -18.09 26.57 6.77
C GLU A 146 -18.26 25.05 6.75
N PHE A 147 -17.62 24.33 7.71
CA PHE A 147 -17.71 22.88 7.78
C PHE A 147 -18.86 22.47 8.69
N GLU A 148 -19.64 21.51 8.21
CA GLU A 148 -20.65 20.85 9.04
C GLU A 148 -19.98 20.03 10.14
N ARG A 149 -20.70 19.86 11.26
CA ARG A 149 -20.26 18.98 12.33
C ARG A 149 -20.98 17.66 12.24
N PHE A 150 -20.25 16.56 12.30
CA PHE A 150 -20.89 15.26 12.41
C PHE A 150 -21.57 15.14 13.78
N HIS A 151 -22.83 14.75 13.75
CA HIS A 151 -23.61 14.40 14.92
C HIS A 151 -24.18 13.01 14.71
N TRP A 152 -24.01 12.14 15.72
CA TRP A 152 -24.58 10.81 15.68
C TRP A 152 -26.10 10.91 15.45
N PRO A 153 -26.63 10.26 14.42
CA PRO A 153 -28.09 10.21 14.23
C PRO A 153 -28.74 9.46 15.40
N GLY A 154 -30.03 9.79 15.65
CA GLY A 154 -30.84 8.99 16.55
C GLY A 154 -31.10 7.58 16.01
N GLU A 155 -31.75 6.74 16.79
CA GLU A 155 -32.13 5.38 16.39
C GLU A 155 -32.84 5.33 15.04
N ILE A 156 -32.53 4.31 14.27
CA ILE A 156 -33.08 4.09 12.94
C ILE A 156 -33.89 2.81 12.96
N ASN A 157 -35.16 2.94 12.59
CA ASN A 157 -36.04 1.79 12.36
C ASN A 157 -36.08 1.50 10.85
N ASN A 158 -35.54 0.37 10.41
CA ASN A 158 -35.53 -0.13 9.04
C ASN A 158 -34.82 0.80 8.03
N LEU A 159 -33.52 0.60 7.88
CA LEU A 159 -32.71 1.25 6.84
C LEU A 159 -32.80 0.43 5.55
N ASP A 160 -33.42 1.00 4.51
CA ASP A 160 -33.39 0.41 3.16
C ASP A 160 -32.07 0.76 2.49
N LEU A 161 -31.18 -0.23 2.41
CA LEU A 161 -29.85 -0.03 1.86
C LEU A 161 -29.89 -0.14 0.33
N PRO A 162 -29.30 0.83 -0.39
CA PRO A 162 -29.12 0.72 -1.84
C PRO A 162 -28.31 -0.55 -2.17
N ILE A 163 -28.69 -1.25 -3.25
CA ILE A 163 -27.98 -2.42 -3.73
C ILE A 163 -26.99 -2.00 -4.79
N ALA A 164 -25.71 -2.20 -4.53
CA ALA A 164 -24.66 -1.94 -5.51
C ALA A 164 -24.65 -2.98 -6.63
N GLU A 165 -24.38 -2.54 -7.84
CA GLU A 165 -24.17 -3.39 -9.01
C GLU A 165 -22.70 -3.80 -9.11
N GLU A 166 -22.43 -4.90 -9.81
CA GLU A 166 -21.07 -5.45 -9.94
C GLU A 166 -20.07 -4.48 -10.58
N ASP A 167 -20.55 -3.68 -11.55
CA ASP A 167 -19.73 -2.72 -12.29
C ASP A 167 -19.71 -1.32 -11.66
N ASP A 168 -20.47 -1.07 -10.58
CA ASP A 168 -20.38 0.20 -9.85
C ASP A 168 -18.97 0.41 -9.31
N ILE A 169 -18.48 1.63 -9.39
CA ILE A 169 -17.18 1.99 -8.82
C ILE A 169 -17.30 2.09 -7.30
N ALA A 170 -16.64 1.17 -6.62
CA ALA A 170 -16.63 1.10 -5.16
C ALA A 170 -15.50 1.93 -4.54
N LEU A 171 -14.37 2.04 -5.26
CA LEU A 171 -13.17 2.67 -4.74
C LEU A 171 -12.48 3.48 -5.85
N LEU A 172 -12.11 4.71 -5.53
CA LEU A 172 -11.27 5.58 -6.34
C LEU A 172 -10.00 5.91 -5.53
N SER A 173 -8.95 5.15 -5.75
CA SER A 173 -7.68 5.30 -5.05
C SER A 173 -6.70 6.15 -5.84
N TYR A 174 -6.13 7.19 -5.20
CA TYR A 174 -5.11 8.02 -5.84
C TYR A 174 -3.71 7.51 -5.57
N THR A 175 -2.93 7.34 -6.63
CA THR A 175 -1.52 6.95 -6.56
C THR A 175 -0.62 8.13 -6.90
N GLY A 176 0.54 8.22 -6.24
CA GLY A 176 1.57 9.17 -6.62
C GLY A 176 2.12 8.82 -8.00
N GLY A 177 1.69 9.56 -9.02
CA GLY A 177 2.18 9.38 -10.38
C GLY A 177 3.68 9.73 -10.49
N THR A 178 4.40 9.02 -11.35
CA THR A 178 5.82 9.32 -11.68
C THR A 178 6.00 10.66 -12.35
N THR A 179 4.95 11.16 -13.00
CA THR A 179 4.87 12.49 -13.62
C THR A 179 4.59 13.61 -12.60
N GLY A 180 4.37 13.27 -11.32
CA GLY A 180 4.09 14.25 -10.25
C GLY A 180 2.62 14.58 -10.04
N THR A 181 1.75 14.18 -10.93
CA THR A 181 0.30 14.37 -10.80
C THR A 181 -0.32 13.06 -10.31
N PRO A 182 -1.10 13.05 -9.23
CA PRO A 182 -1.79 11.85 -8.77
C PRO A 182 -2.70 11.27 -9.87
N LYS A 183 -2.86 9.94 -9.87
CA LYS A 183 -3.74 9.24 -10.80
C LYS A 183 -4.83 8.54 -10.02
N GLY A 184 -6.09 8.79 -10.33
CA GLY A 184 -7.24 8.12 -9.73
C GLY A 184 -7.46 6.74 -10.35
N VAL A 185 -7.29 5.70 -9.59
CA VAL A 185 -7.47 4.29 -10.00
C VAL A 185 -8.87 3.83 -9.58
N MET A 186 -9.68 3.41 -10.54
CA MET A 186 -11.07 2.99 -10.31
C MET A 186 -11.18 1.47 -10.10
N HIS A 187 -11.78 1.06 -8.99
CA HIS A 187 -12.12 -0.36 -8.74
C HIS A 187 -13.62 -0.56 -8.62
N SER A 188 -14.12 -1.58 -9.34
CA SER A 188 -15.52 -1.95 -9.27
C SER A 188 -15.84 -2.79 -8.04
N GLN A 189 -17.13 -2.89 -7.72
CA GLN A 189 -17.65 -3.74 -6.66
C GLN A 189 -17.25 -5.21 -6.84
N LYS A 190 -17.33 -5.74 -8.07
CA LYS A 190 -16.89 -7.12 -8.38
C LYS A 190 -15.37 -7.28 -8.25
N GLY A 191 -14.60 -6.27 -8.66
CA GLY A 191 -13.13 -6.32 -8.58
C GLY A 191 -12.63 -6.37 -7.14
N LEU A 192 -13.19 -5.54 -6.25
CA LEU A 192 -12.89 -5.59 -4.83
C LEU A 192 -13.35 -6.91 -4.18
N GLY A 193 -14.53 -7.41 -4.56
CA GLY A 193 -15.02 -8.70 -4.11
C GLY A 193 -14.08 -9.85 -4.48
N ALA A 194 -13.62 -9.88 -5.74
CA ALA A 194 -12.67 -10.87 -6.23
C ALA A 194 -11.32 -10.79 -5.47
N ALA A 195 -10.84 -9.58 -5.18
CA ALA A 195 -9.60 -9.39 -4.41
C ALA A 195 -9.68 -9.99 -3.00
N ILE A 196 -10.80 -9.79 -2.30
CA ILE A 196 -11.01 -10.35 -0.97
C ILE A 196 -11.06 -11.87 -1.02
N LEU A 197 -11.79 -12.45 -1.99
CA LEU A 197 -11.88 -13.90 -2.14
C LEU A 197 -10.53 -14.51 -2.49
N SER A 198 -9.78 -13.92 -3.42
CA SER A 198 -8.40 -14.34 -3.73
C SER A 198 -7.54 -14.35 -2.47
N ALA A 199 -7.58 -13.26 -1.69
CA ALA A 199 -6.81 -13.15 -0.46
C ALA A 199 -7.24 -14.16 0.62
N ALA A 200 -8.53 -14.48 0.72
CA ALA A 200 -9.05 -15.47 1.67
C ALA A 200 -8.66 -16.91 1.29
N ILE A 201 -8.56 -17.21 0.00
CA ILE A 201 -8.11 -18.52 -0.48
C ILE A 201 -6.61 -18.70 -0.25
N GLU A 202 -5.83 -17.69 -0.60
CA GLU A 202 -4.36 -17.74 -0.53
C GLU A 202 -3.82 -17.74 0.90
N ASP A 203 -4.42 -16.96 1.78
CA ASP A 203 -3.98 -16.79 3.17
C ASP A 203 -5.20 -16.76 4.09
N PRO A 204 -5.84 -17.90 4.35
CA PRO A 204 -7.04 -17.96 5.17
C PRO A 204 -6.79 -17.42 6.58
N LEU A 205 -7.74 -16.63 7.06
CA LEU A 205 -7.84 -16.15 8.44
C LEU A 205 -9.16 -16.61 9.04
N ASP A 206 -9.20 -16.77 10.34
CA ASP A 206 -10.44 -17.13 11.07
C ASP A 206 -10.58 -16.31 12.38
N ASP A 207 -11.63 -16.57 13.15
CA ASP A 207 -11.96 -15.90 14.41
C ASP A 207 -10.95 -16.12 15.54
N ARG A 208 -9.99 -17.01 15.38
CA ARG A 208 -8.84 -17.22 16.28
C ARG A 208 -7.68 -16.30 15.97
N ASP A 209 -7.69 -15.65 14.80
CA ASP A 209 -6.66 -14.70 14.43
C ASP A 209 -6.88 -13.34 15.09
N ARG A 210 -5.76 -12.67 15.38
CA ARG A 210 -5.69 -11.33 15.92
C ARG A 210 -4.76 -10.52 15.04
N VAL A 211 -5.35 -9.57 14.31
CA VAL A 211 -4.62 -8.78 13.31
C VAL A 211 -4.25 -7.42 13.89
N LEU A 212 -2.97 -7.04 13.82
CA LEU A 212 -2.50 -5.70 14.18
C LEU A 212 -2.23 -4.86 12.93
N LEU A 213 -2.91 -3.72 12.82
CA LEU A 213 -2.75 -2.73 11.75
C LEU A 213 -2.10 -1.46 12.29
N SER A 214 -0.93 -1.11 11.76
CA SER A 214 -0.19 0.12 12.08
C SER A 214 0.23 0.91 10.84
N THR A 215 0.02 0.34 9.65
CA THR A 215 0.13 1.05 8.37
C THR A 215 -1.20 1.73 8.03
N PRO A 216 -1.19 2.82 7.24
CA PRO A 216 -2.43 3.50 6.88
C PRO A 216 -3.44 2.56 6.18
N ILE A 217 -4.66 2.51 6.72
CA ILE A 217 -5.76 1.67 6.21
C ILE A 217 -6.15 2.07 4.77
N VAL A 218 -5.94 3.30 4.39
CA VAL A 218 -6.18 3.81 3.02
C VAL A 218 -5.27 3.20 1.95
N HIS A 219 -4.29 2.39 2.35
CA HIS A 219 -3.34 1.69 1.47
C HIS A 219 -3.42 0.17 1.68
N SER A 220 -2.29 -0.53 1.52
CA SER A 220 -2.21 -2.01 1.56
C SER A 220 -2.82 -2.65 2.81
N ALA A 221 -2.81 -1.96 3.96
CA ALA A 221 -3.45 -2.46 5.19
C ALA A 221 -4.98 -2.60 5.07
N GLY A 222 -5.61 -1.79 4.19
CA GLY A 222 -7.05 -1.90 3.95
C GLY A 222 -7.47 -3.28 3.43
N SER A 223 -6.67 -3.91 2.58
CA SER A 223 -6.96 -5.27 2.12
C SER A 223 -6.96 -6.28 3.26
N LEU A 224 -6.02 -6.17 4.19
CA LEU A 224 -5.98 -7.03 5.37
C LEU A 224 -7.17 -6.72 6.31
N LEU A 225 -7.55 -5.45 6.46
CA LEU A 225 -8.73 -5.03 7.22
C LEU A 225 -10.01 -5.68 6.68
N TRP A 226 -10.31 -5.44 5.40
CA TRP A 226 -11.57 -5.92 4.79
C TRP A 226 -11.68 -7.45 4.81
N ARG A 227 -10.58 -8.15 4.51
CA ARG A 227 -10.53 -9.60 4.62
C ARG A 227 -10.76 -10.07 6.05
N SER A 228 -10.16 -9.41 7.03
CA SER A 228 -10.32 -9.75 8.45
C SER A 228 -11.76 -9.61 8.91
N LEU A 229 -12.45 -8.54 8.51
CA LEU A 229 -13.85 -8.30 8.87
C LEU A 229 -14.80 -9.40 8.34
N VAL A 230 -14.58 -9.91 7.13
CA VAL A 230 -15.42 -11.00 6.58
C VAL A 230 -15.09 -12.36 7.16
N SER A 231 -13.98 -12.49 7.89
CA SER A 231 -13.51 -13.74 8.49
C SER A 231 -13.71 -13.82 10.01
N GLY A 232 -14.31 -12.81 10.65
CA GLY A 232 -14.55 -12.79 12.11
C GLY A 232 -13.31 -12.49 12.95
N VAL A 233 -12.26 -11.96 12.36
CA VAL A 233 -10.99 -11.68 13.01
C VAL A 233 -11.11 -10.52 13.98
N HIS A 234 -10.48 -10.62 15.16
CA HIS A 234 -10.30 -9.48 16.06
C HIS A 234 -9.15 -8.59 15.56
N ILE A 235 -9.46 -7.34 15.23
CA ILE A 235 -8.53 -6.38 14.63
C ILE A 235 -8.09 -5.36 15.67
N TYR A 236 -6.78 -5.16 15.79
CA TYR A 236 -6.17 -4.13 16.62
C TYR A 236 -5.65 -3.03 15.71
N VAL A 237 -6.01 -1.78 15.99
CA VAL A 237 -5.65 -0.62 15.19
C VAL A 237 -4.75 0.31 16.00
N MET A 238 -3.56 0.59 15.46
CA MET A 238 -2.65 1.64 15.97
C MET A 238 -2.72 2.86 15.04
N GLY A 239 -2.76 4.05 15.61
CA GLY A 239 -2.77 5.30 14.84
C GLY A 239 -1.51 5.49 13.99
N SER A 240 -0.35 5.10 14.52
CA SER A 240 0.95 5.14 13.82
C SER A 240 1.86 4.03 14.29
N PHE A 241 2.87 3.68 13.46
CA PHE A 241 3.84 2.66 13.82
C PHE A 241 4.91 3.22 14.77
N ASP A 242 4.98 2.64 15.96
CA ASP A 242 6.11 2.71 16.89
C ASP A 242 6.58 1.29 17.19
N ALA A 243 7.87 1.00 17.02
CA ALA A 243 8.38 -0.38 17.10
C ALA A 243 8.29 -0.97 18.51
N ALA A 244 8.50 -0.17 19.56
CA ALA A 244 8.41 -0.64 20.94
C ALA A 244 6.96 -0.92 21.34
N ALA A 245 6.06 0.02 21.05
CA ALA A 245 4.62 -0.17 21.30
C ALA A 245 4.05 -1.33 20.49
N PHE A 246 4.57 -1.57 19.26
CA PHE A 246 4.17 -2.69 18.42
C PHE A 246 4.56 -4.04 19.03
N ILE A 247 5.80 -4.17 19.53
CA ILE A 247 6.26 -5.37 20.24
C ILE A 247 5.42 -5.62 21.50
N GLN A 248 5.13 -4.57 22.26
CA GLN A 248 4.31 -4.66 23.45
C GLN A 248 2.88 -5.12 23.11
N ALA A 249 2.27 -4.57 22.07
CA ALA A 249 0.95 -4.98 21.61
C ALA A 249 0.90 -6.47 21.20
N ILE A 250 1.94 -6.98 20.54
CA ILE A 250 2.02 -8.42 20.20
C ILE A 250 2.00 -9.26 21.47
N LYS A 251 2.81 -8.92 22.47
CA LYS A 251 2.92 -9.65 23.73
C LYS A 251 1.61 -9.61 24.53
N GLU A 252 1.01 -8.42 24.69
CA GLU A 252 -0.18 -8.20 25.52
C GLU A 252 -1.44 -8.79 24.89
N HIS A 253 -1.65 -8.55 23.60
CA HIS A 253 -2.88 -8.92 22.92
C HIS A 253 -2.78 -10.23 22.14
N LYS A 254 -1.62 -10.92 22.22
CA LYS A 254 -1.38 -12.19 21.51
C LYS A 254 -1.67 -12.09 20.02
N ILE A 255 -1.17 -11.04 19.39
CA ILE A 255 -1.33 -10.79 17.97
C ILE A 255 -0.77 -11.98 17.16
N THR A 256 -1.50 -12.39 16.13
CA THR A 256 -1.12 -13.52 15.28
C THR A 256 -0.64 -13.09 13.90
N THR A 257 -1.12 -11.95 13.42
CA THR A 257 -0.94 -11.56 12.01
C THR A 257 -0.79 -10.05 11.88
N THR A 258 0.11 -9.62 10.98
CA THR A 258 0.28 -8.22 10.62
C THR A 258 0.76 -8.05 9.18
N PHE A 259 0.66 -6.82 8.65
CA PHE A 259 1.30 -6.40 7.40
C PHE A 259 2.32 -5.29 7.66
N MET A 260 3.50 -5.40 7.06
CA MET A 260 4.58 -4.44 7.19
C MET A 260 5.23 -4.12 5.84
N VAL A 261 5.67 -2.88 5.67
CA VAL A 261 6.65 -2.56 4.63
C VAL A 261 8.07 -2.88 5.16
N PRO A 262 9.05 -3.17 4.29
CA PRO A 262 10.40 -3.56 4.71
C PRO A 262 11.05 -2.61 5.72
N THR A 263 10.87 -1.29 5.58
CA THR A 263 11.42 -0.31 6.52
C THR A 263 10.86 -0.44 7.95
N MET A 264 9.59 -0.81 8.08
CA MET A 264 8.99 -1.09 9.40
C MET A 264 9.56 -2.39 9.99
N LEU A 265 9.70 -3.43 9.17
CA LEU A 265 10.30 -4.69 9.58
C LEU A 265 11.74 -4.49 10.09
N TYR A 266 12.53 -3.63 9.42
CA TYR A 266 13.90 -3.31 9.86
C TYR A 266 13.90 -2.61 11.21
N ARG A 267 13.03 -1.62 11.42
CA ARG A 267 12.90 -0.94 12.71
C ARG A 267 12.46 -1.90 13.82
N LEU A 268 11.58 -2.84 13.49
CA LEU A 268 11.16 -3.87 14.43
C LEU A 268 12.34 -4.77 14.84
N LEU A 269 13.13 -5.26 13.87
CA LEU A 269 14.34 -6.05 14.11
C LEU A 269 15.36 -5.28 14.98
N ASP A 270 15.56 -4.01 14.69
CA ASP A 270 16.51 -3.20 15.46
C ASP A 270 16.01 -2.96 16.91
N GLN A 271 14.69 -2.87 17.09
CA GLN A 271 14.08 -2.73 18.41
C GLN A 271 14.16 -3.99 19.25
N THR A 272 14.06 -5.20 18.66
CA THR A 272 14.21 -6.47 19.40
C THR A 272 15.59 -6.65 20.04
N LYS A 273 16.60 -5.93 19.56
CA LYS A 273 17.95 -5.89 20.16
C LYS A 273 18.03 -5.01 21.42
N LYS A 274 17.03 -4.16 21.65
CA LYS A 274 17.03 -3.12 22.70
C LYS A 274 16.05 -3.40 23.84
N MET A 275 15.16 -4.36 23.68
CA MET A 275 14.14 -4.71 24.67
C MET A 275 13.78 -6.20 24.63
N GLU A 276 13.24 -6.70 25.72
CA GLU A 276 12.64 -8.04 25.73
C GLU A 276 11.41 -8.09 24.83
N TYR A 277 11.26 -9.20 24.12
CA TYR A 277 10.14 -9.42 23.22
C TYR A 277 9.59 -10.86 23.33
N ASP A 278 8.29 -10.99 23.04
CA ASP A 278 7.60 -12.28 22.89
C ASP A 278 6.80 -12.26 21.59
N MET A 279 7.27 -13.00 20.61
CA MET A 279 6.63 -13.16 19.30
C MET A 279 5.96 -14.52 19.14
N SER A 280 5.82 -15.29 20.21
CA SER A 280 5.35 -16.69 20.17
C SER A 280 3.92 -16.84 19.65
N SER A 281 3.09 -15.80 19.77
CA SER A 281 1.74 -15.77 19.22
C SER A 281 1.69 -15.53 17.71
N MET A 282 2.76 -14.95 17.13
CA MET A 282 2.78 -14.57 15.71
C MET A 282 2.77 -15.79 14.80
N ARG A 283 1.90 -15.77 13.81
CA ARG A 283 1.77 -16.81 12.78
C ARG A 283 2.12 -16.31 11.39
N ASN A 284 1.86 -15.01 11.11
CA ASN A 284 2.07 -14.42 9.80
C ASN A 284 2.58 -12.99 9.90
N ILE A 285 3.68 -12.69 9.23
CA ILE A 285 4.10 -11.34 8.88
C ILE A 285 4.01 -11.22 7.36
N PHE A 286 2.97 -10.56 6.87
CA PHE A 286 2.89 -10.17 5.48
C PHE A 286 3.82 -8.99 5.23
N TYR A 287 4.61 -9.05 4.18
CA TYR A 287 5.47 -7.94 3.80
C TYR A 287 5.48 -7.73 2.29
N GLY A 288 5.71 -6.51 1.85
CA GLY A 288 5.72 -6.18 0.43
C GLY A 288 5.75 -4.69 0.17
N ALA A 289 5.22 -4.29 -0.97
CA ALA A 289 5.16 -2.93 -1.46
C ALA A 289 6.51 -2.32 -1.86
N SER A 290 7.65 -2.88 -1.44
CA SER A 290 9.00 -2.52 -1.88
C SER A 290 9.94 -3.72 -1.74
N PRO A 291 11.11 -3.71 -2.42
CA PRO A 291 12.12 -4.74 -2.26
C PRO A 291 12.62 -4.84 -0.82
N ILE A 292 13.00 -6.05 -0.41
CA ILE A 292 13.58 -6.33 0.90
C ILE A 292 15.04 -6.79 0.77
N SER A 293 15.91 -6.34 1.67
CA SER A 293 17.28 -6.84 1.77
C SER A 293 17.28 -8.30 2.20
N GLN A 294 17.99 -9.17 1.47
CA GLN A 294 18.13 -10.59 1.83
C GLN A 294 18.74 -10.78 3.23
N LYS A 295 19.73 -9.95 3.57
CA LYS A 295 20.37 -9.98 4.91
C LYS A 295 19.32 -9.75 5.99
N ARG A 296 18.48 -8.72 5.83
CA ARG A 296 17.43 -8.37 6.80
C ARG A 296 16.30 -9.39 6.81
N LEU A 297 15.97 -9.99 5.66
CA LEU A 297 14.98 -11.08 5.62
C LEU A 297 15.48 -12.34 6.34
N LYS A 298 16.76 -12.71 6.20
CA LYS A 298 17.36 -13.81 6.96
C LYS A 298 17.37 -13.53 8.45
N GLU A 299 17.76 -12.30 8.85
CA GLU A 299 17.70 -11.87 10.25
C GLU A 299 16.25 -11.95 10.80
N ALA A 300 15.24 -11.55 10.00
CA ALA A 300 13.83 -11.69 10.39
C ALA A 300 13.43 -13.17 10.60
N PHE A 301 13.94 -14.06 9.77
CA PHE A 301 13.72 -15.49 9.94
C PHE A 301 14.34 -16.05 11.23
N GLU A 302 15.56 -15.60 11.58
CA GLU A 302 16.26 -16.00 12.81
C GLU A 302 15.56 -15.48 14.06
N VAL A 303 15.06 -14.23 14.02
CA VAL A 303 14.43 -13.56 15.17
C VAL A 303 12.97 -13.96 15.37
N PHE A 304 12.17 -13.98 14.29
CA PHE A 304 10.72 -14.19 14.35
C PHE A 304 10.30 -15.61 13.97
N GLY A 305 11.21 -16.42 13.43
CA GLY A 305 10.90 -17.76 12.95
C GLY A 305 10.24 -17.78 11.56
N PRO A 306 9.70 -18.93 11.16
CA PRO A 306 9.23 -19.20 9.79
C PRO A 306 7.81 -18.64 9.54
N ILE A 307 7.57 -17.35 9.77
CA ILE A 307 6.26 -16.71 9.71
C ILE A 307 6.11 -15.69 8.58
N MET A 308 7.15 -15.53 7.75
CA MET A 308 7.22 -14.54 6.70
C MET A 308 6.36 -14.91 5.48
N ARG A 309 5.66 -13.95 4.89
CA ARG A 309 4.86 -14.07 3.67
C ARG A 309 5.03 -12.83 2.81
N GLN A 310 5.66 -12.97 1.64
CA GLN A 310 5.86 -11.85 0.72
C GLN A 310 4.65 -11.65 -0.18
N GLN A 311 4.36 -10.38 -0.52
CA GLN A 311 3.32 -10.00 -1.45
C GLN A 311 3.87 -8.98 -2.47
N TYR A 312 3.64 -9.25 -3.75
CA TYR A 312 3.82 -8.30 -4.84
C TYR A 312 2.46 -7.86 -5.36
N GLY A 313 2.28 -6.57 -5.51
CA GLY A 313 1.06 -6.00 -6.03
C GLY A 313 1.16 -4.49 -6.21
N MET A 314 0.13 -3.92 -6.79
CA MET A 314 0.01 -2.50 -7.03
C MET A 314 -1.46 -2.09 -6.96
N THR A 315 -1.70 -0.78 -6.83
CA THR A 315 -3.07 -0.26 -6.72
C THR A 315 -3.91 -0.64 -7.92
N GLU A 316 -3.34 -0.60 -9.11
CA GLU A 316 -4.03 -0.90 -10.37
C GLU A 316 -4.52 -2.36 -10.50
N CYS A 317 -3.95 -3.28 -9.72
CA CYS A 317 -4.37 -4.69 -9.66
C CYS A 317 -5.06 -5.04 -8.33
N ASN A 318 -5.46 -4.03 -7.57
CA ASN A 318 -6.07 -4.15 -6.25
C ASN A 318 -5.32 -5.16 -5.36
N ILE A 319 -4.00 -5.01 -5.30
CA ILE A 319 -3.13 -5.44 -4.21
C ILE A 319 -2.19 -6.59 -4.55
N VAL A 320 -2.65 -7.84 -4.78
CA VAL A 320 -1.74 -8.98 -4.81
C VAL A 320 -1.74 -9.68 -6.17
N ILE A 321 -0.63 -9.54 -6.88
CA ILE A 321 -0.38 -10.21 -8.16
C ILE A 321 0.25 -11.59 -7.90
N SER A 322 1.28 -11.62 -7.04
CA SER A 322 1.99 -12.86 -6.70
C SER A 322 2.42 -12.90 -5.24
N ARG A 323 2.70 -14.11 -4.75
CA ARG A 323 3.09 -14.36 -3.37
C ARG A 323 4.21 -15.38 -3.26
N LEU A 324 5.16 -15.10 -2.36
CA LEU A 324 6.02 -16.12 -1.81
C LEU A 324 5.39 -16.62 -0.50
N SER A 325 4.89 -17.86 -0.51
CA SER A 325 4.18 -18.44 0.62
C SER A 325 5.12 -18.73 1.81
N LYS A 326 4.54 -18.93 2.99
CA LYS A 326 5.27 -19.33 4.19
C LYS A 326 6.11 -20.61 3.97
N SER A 327 5.52 -21.63 3.35
CA SER A 327 6.23 -22.88 3.04
C SER A 327 7.36 -22.69 2.04
N ALA A 328 7.15 -21.84 1.02
CA ALA A 328 8.19 -21.50 0.07
C ALA A 328 9.35 -20.72 0.71
N HIS A 329 9.06 -19.81 1.66
CA HIS A 329 10.11 -19.14 2.43
C HIS A 329 10.94 -20.13 3.24
N VAL A 330 10.29 -21.04 3.96
CA VAL A 330 11.00 -22.07 4.77
C VAL A 330 11.87 -22.94 3.87
N TRP A 331 11.30 -23.43 2.77
CA TRP A 331 12.05 -24.23 1.82
C TRP A 331 13.24 -23.46 1.23
N ALA A 332 13.02 -22.23 0.80
CA ALA A 332 14.05 -21.39 0.21
C ALA A 332 15.17 -21.07 1.19
N TYR A 333 14.83 -20.77 2.45
CA TYR A 333 15.82 -20.48 3.49
C TYR A 333 16.83 -21.62 3.67
N HIS A 334 16.37 -22.87 3.61
CA HIS A 334 17.21 -24.05 3.87
C HIS A 334 17.85 -24.62 2.60
N ASN A 335 17.19 -24.51 1.42
CA ASN A 335 17.61 -25.26 0.23
C ASN A 335 18.10 -24.38 -0.92
N ASN A 336 17.46 -23.22 -1.16
CA ASN A 336 17.82 -22.30 -2.23
C ASN A 336 17.52 -20.85 -1.86
N PRO A 337 18.45 -20.16 -1.17
CA PRO A 337 18.25 -18.77 -0.72
C PRO A 337 17.99 -17.76 -1.85
N GLU A 338 18.29 -18.09 -3.11
CA GLU A 338 17.99 -17.22 -4.24
C GLU A 338 16.49 -17.01 -4.42
N VAL A 339 15.65 -18.02 -4.11
CA VAL A 339 14.19 -17.92 -4.19
C VAL A 339 13.63 -16.88 -3.20
N LEU A 340 14.34 -16.56 -2.12
CA LEU A 340 13.96 -15.47 -1.21
C LEU A 340 14.00 -14.07 -1.88
N LYS A 341 14.63 -13.94 -3.05
CA LYS A 341 14.61 -12.71 -3.87
C LYS A 341 13.39 -12.61 -4.75
N SER A 342 12.66 -13.72 -4.95
CA SER A 342 11.47 -13.75 -5.80
C SER A 342 10.29 -13.07 -5.10
N CYS A 343 9.31 -12.66 -5.87
CA CYS A 343 7.99 -12.28 -5.36
C CYS A 343 6.99 -13.47 -5.40
N GLY A 344 7.52 -14.69 -5.53
CA GLY A 344 6.75 -15.93 -5.45
C GLY A 344 6.07 -16.32 -6.74
N LYS A 345 4.87 -16.89 -6.64
CA LYS A 345 4.06 -17.35 -7.75
C LYS A 345 2.77 -16.54 -7.88
N PRO A 346 2.17 -16.45 -9.09
CA PRO A 346 0.90 -15.76 -9.28
C PRO A 346 -0.19 -16.27 -8.33
N CYS A 347 -1.03 -15.37 -7.84
CA CYS A 347 -2.21 -15.72 -7.05
C CYS A 347 -3.27 -16.40 -7.92
N ILE A 348 -4.14 -17.18 -7.29
CA ILE A 348 -5.10 -18.07 -7.96
C ILE A 348 -6.03 -17.36 -9.00
N LEU A 349 -6.36 -16.09 -8.77
CA LEU A 349 -7.19 -15.29 -9.68
C LEU A 349 -6.36 -14.34 -10.56
N THR A 350 -5.05 -14.61 -10.73
CA THR A 350 -4.17 -13.72 -11.48
C THR A 350 -3.37 -14.50 -12.52
N GLU A 351 -3.52 -14.11 -13.77
CA GLU A 351 -2.65 -14.55 -14.86
C GLU A 351 -1.50 -13.55 -15.00
N VAL A 352 -0.28 -14.04 -15.13
CA VAL A 352 0.92 -13.23 -15.30
C VAL A 352 1.69 -13.73 -16.53
N ARG A 353 2.05 -12.82 -17.42
CA ARG A 353 2.97 -13.08 -18.54
C ARG A 353 4.14 -12.11 -18.46
N LEU A 354 5.26 -12.54 -19.02
CA LEU A 354 6.43 -11.71 -19.27
C LEU A 354 6.64 -11.61 -20.76
N ILE A 355 6.66 -10.40 -21.28
CA ILE A 355 6.70 -10.15 -22.72
C ILE A 355 7.91 -9.30 -23.12
N ASP A 356 8.41 -9.55 -24.32
CA ASP A 356 9.41 -8.73 -25.00
C ASP A 356 8.79 -7.43 -25.55
N GLU A 357 9.59 -6.62 -26.22
CA GLU A 357 9.15 -5.38 -26.86
C GLU A 357 8.17 -5.60 -28.03
N ASN A 358 8.13 -6.79 -28.60
CA ASN A 358 7.22 -7.18 -29.66
C ASN A 358 5.91 -7.81 -29.15
N GLY A 359 5.78 -7.98 -27.82
CA GLY A 359 4.61 -8.58 -27.18
C GLY A 359 4.63 -10.11 -27.13
N ASN A 360 5.75 -10.76 -27.47
CA ASN A 360 5.90 -12.20 -27.38
C ASN A 360 6.32 -12.61 -25.96
N ASP A 361 5.87 -13.79 -25.52
CA ASP A 361 6.31 -14.37 -24.26
C ASP A 361 7.81 -14.64 -24.28
N VAL A 362 8.51 -14.22 -23.21
CA VAL A 362 9.94 -14.52 -23.03
C VAL A 362 10.11 -15.91 -22.42
N LYS A 363 11.26 -16.54 -22.67
CA LYS A 363 11.62 -17.83 -22.06
C LYS A 363 11.99 -17.64 -20.57
N PRO A 364 11.92 -18.73 -19.77
CA PRO A 364 12.50 -18.70 -18.42
C PRO A 364 13.92 -18.12 -18.44
N THR A 365 14.23 -17.31 -17.43
CA THR A 365 15.48 -16.55 -17.24
C THR A 365 15.68 -15.32 -18.13
N GLU A 366 14.94 -15.17 -19.23
CA GLU A 366 14.93 -13.93 -20.02
C GLU A 366 14.12 -12.83 -19.34
N LEU A 367 14.48 -11.58 -19.61
CA LEU A 367 13.81 -10.41 -19.07
C LEU A 367 12.62 -10.02 -19.94
N GLY A 368 11.50 -9.69 -19.31
CA GLY A 368 10.33 -9.18 -19.99
C GLY A 368 9.53 -8.22 -19.13
N GLU A 369 8.67 -7.41 -19.74
CA GLU A 369 7.70 -6.60 -19.03
C GLU A 369 6.62 -7.52 -18.42
N ILE A 370 6.35 -7.33 -17.13
CA ILE A 370 5.30 -8.07 -16.43
C ILE A 370 3.95 -7.51 -16.87
N ILE A 371 3.11 -8.35 -17.47
CA ILE A 371 1.72 -8.01 -17.74
C ILE A 371 0.79 -8.93 -16.97
N VAL A 372 -0.36 -8.39 -16.57
CA VAL A 372 -1.27 -9.04 -15.62
C VAL A 372 -2.70 -9.02 -16.13
N LYS A 373 -3.43 -10.11 -15.89
CA LYS A 373 -4.87 -10.20 -16.10
C LYS A 373 -5.52 -10.79 -14.86
N SER A 374 -6.55 -10.10 -14.32
CA SER A 374 -7.25 -10.53 -13.12
C SER A 374 -8.62 -9.85 -13.04
N PRO A 375 -9.66 -10.51 -12.49
CA PRO A 375 -10.93 -9.86 -12.19
C PRO A 375 -10.81 -8.72 -11.17
N ALA A 376 -9.71 -8.67 -10.41
CA ALA A 376 -9.41 -7.63 -9.43
C ALA A 376 -8.66 -6.41 -10.01
N MET A 377 -8.37 -6.42 -11.33
CA MET A 377 -7.78 -5.25 -11.98
C MET A 377 -8.68 -4.03 -11.92
N MET A 378 -8.06 -2.86 -11.97
CA MET A 378 -8.78 -1.60 -12.12
C MET A 378 -9.68 -1.60 -13.37
N VAL A 379 -10.77 -0.85 -13.30
CA VAL A 379 -11.60 -0.53 -14.47
C VAL A 379 -10.85 0.42 -15.42
N GLY A 380 -10.03 1.31 -14.86
CA GLY A 380 -9.21 2.27 -15.58
C GLY A 380 -8.82 3.45 -14.69
N TYR A 381 -8.14 4.42 -15.29
CA TYR A 381 -7.80 5.68 -14.64
C TYR A 381 -8.95 6.69 -14.80
N TYR A 382 -9.39 7.26 -13.68
CA TYR A 382 -10.49 8.21 -13.62
C TYR A 382 -10.22 9.43 -14.50
N GLN A 383 -11.18 9.78 -15.36
CA GLN A 383 -11.09 10.87 -16.35
C GLN A 383 -9.87 10.83 -17.28
N ARG A 384 -9.18 9.69 -17.37
CA ARG A 384 -7.96 9.52 -18.18
C ARG A 384 -8.08 8.32 -19.14
N PRO A 385 -9.01 8.34 -20.10
CA PRO A 385 -9.22 7.21 -21.02
C PRO A 385 -7.99 6.90 -21.88
N ASP A 386 -7.20 7.93 -22.25
CA ASP A 386 -5.98 7.73 -23.03
C ASP A 386 -4.94 6.95 -22.22
N LEU A 387 -4.74 7.35 -20.97
CA LEU A 387 -3.85 6.65 -20.05
C LEU A 387 -4.35 5.23 -19.79
N THR A 388 -5.66 5.02 -19.68
CA THR A 388 -6.23 3.68 -19.52
C THR A 388 -5.88 2.80 -20.71
N ARG A 389 -6.02 3.30 -21.94
CA ARG A 389 -5.64 2.57 -23.17
C ARG A 389 -4.14 2.30 -23.26
N GLU A 390 -3.31 3.18 -22.73
CA GLU A 390 -1.86 2.98 -22.67
C GLU A 390 -1.48 1.78 -21.78
N TYR A 391 -2.16 1.64 -20.62
CA TYR A 391 -1.81 0.63 -19.61
C TYR A 391 -2.66 -0.64 -19.68
N ILE A 392 -3.86 -0.59 -20.28
CA ILE A 392 -4.72 -1.77 -20.48
C ILE A 392 -4.88 -2.02 -21.99
N ARG A 393 -4.32 -3.14 -22.48
CA ARG A 393 -4.37 -3.54 -23.87
C ARG A 393 -4.83 -5.00 -23.95
N ASP A 394 -5.84 -5.28 -24.75
CA ASP A 394 -6.40 -6.63 -24.96
C ASP A 394 -6.76 -7.35 -23.63
N GLY A 395 -7.22 -6.59 -22.63
CA GLY A 395 -7.56 -7.09 -21.30
C GLY A 395 -6.37 -7.38 -20.39
N TRP A 396 -5.14 -7.07 -20.81
CA TRP A 396 -3.93 -7.17 -20.02
C TRP A 396 -3.50 -5.80 -19.49
N PHE A 397 -3.16 -5.74 -18.22
CA PHE A 397 -2.57 -4.56 -17.61
C PHE A 397 -1.03 -4.63 -17.70
N TYR A 398 -0.42 -3.61 -18.29
CA TYR A 398 1.02 -3.44 -18.43
C TYR A 398 1.57 -2.76 -17.19
N THR A 399 2.26 -3.51 -16.34
CA THR A 399 2.67 -3.03 -15.01
C THR A 399 3.77 -1.98 -15.03
N GLY A 400 4.58 -1.97 -16.10
CA GLY A 400 5.81 -1.21 -16.18
C GLY A 400 6.94 -1.77 -15.30
N ASP A 401 6.74 -2.92 -14.66
CA ASP A 401 7.78 -3.65 -13.94
C ASP A 401 8.42 -4.67 -14.88
N ILE A 402 9.75 -4.77 -14.87
CA ILE A 402 10.53 -5.76 -15.61
C ILE A 402 10.84 -6.93 -14.70
N GLY A 403 10.64 -8.13 -15.19
CA GLY A 403 10.85 -9.34 -14.41
C GLY A 403 11.42 -10.49 -15.21
N LYS A 404 11.60 -11.62 -14.54
CA LYS A 404 11.94 -12.91 -15.12
C LYS A 404 11.33 -14.05 -14.32
N TRP A 405 11.11 -15.17 -14.97
CA TRP A 405 10.82 -16.46 -14.32
C TRP A 405 12.12 -17.21 -14.05
N ASP A 406 12.16 -17.97 -12.96
CA ASP A 406 13.11 -19.08 -12.90
C ASP A 406 12.47 -20.36 -13.49
N GLU A 407 13.27 -21.44 -13.62
CA GLU A 407 12.82 -22.72 -14.13
C GLU A 407 11.74 -23.40 -13.27
N SER A 408 11.60 -22.99 -12.02
CA SER A 408 10.61 -23.47 -11.06
C SER A 408 9.31 -22.63 -11.07
N GLY A 409 9.24 -21.60 -11.92
CA GLY A 409 8.10 -20.71 -12.06
C GLY A 409 7.96 -19.68 -10.91
N TYR A 410 9.05 -19.32 -10.25
CA TYR A 410 9.06 -18.16 -9.37
C TYR A 410 9.30 -16.88 -10.16
N LEU A 411 8.53 -15.85 -9.85
CA LEU A 411 8.63 -14.52 -10.46
C LEU A 411 9.64 -13.66 -9.71
N TYR A 412 10.56 -13.05 -10.44
CA TYR A 412 11.52 -12.09 -9.90
C TYR A 412 11.27 -10.73 -10.54
N ILE A 413 11.07 -9.72 -9.74
CA ILE A 413 11.04 -8.33 -10.20
C ILE A 413 12.49 -7.86 -10.26
N VAL A 414 12.90 -7.41 -11.43
CA VAL A 414 14.28 -6.91 -11.65
C VAL A 414 14.32 -5.41 -11.43
N ASP A 415 13.44 -4.64 -12.06
CA ASP A 415 13.34 -3.19 -11.88
C ASP A 415 12.03 -2.64 -12.44
N ARG A 416 11.86 -1.33 -12.35
CA ARG A 416 10.84 -0.60 -13.09
C ARG A 416 11.39 -0.07 -14.40
N LYS A 417 10.65 -0.25 -15.48
CA LYS A 417 11.01 0.24 -16.82
C LYS A 417 11.42 1.71 -16.83
N LYS A 418 10.76 2.54 -16.02
CA LYS A 418 11.01 3.97 -15.86
C LYS A 418 12.18 4.33 -14.94
N ASP A 419 12.63 3.41 -14.09
CA ASP A 419 13.76 3.61 -13.16
C ASP A 419 15.06 2.99 -13.71
N MET A 420 14.96 2.30 -14.85
CA MET A 420 16.09 1.80 -15.61
C MET A 420 16.95 2.98 -16.08
N ILE A 421 18.24 2.91 -15.85
CA ILE A 421 19.21 3.95 -16.18
C ILE A 421 19.84 3.58 -17.51
N ILE A 422 19.83 4.50 -18.48
CA ILE A 422 20.45 4.28 -19.79
C ILE A 422 21.80 5.01 -19.81
N THR A 423 22.86 4.28 -19.53
CA THR A 423 24.21 4.83 -19.48
C THR A 423 25.06 4.32 -20.65
N GLY A 424 25.47 5.22 -21.55
CA GLY A 424 26.29 4.86 -22.74
C GLY A 424 25.64 3.79 -23.62
N GLY A 425 24.29 3.78 -23.74
CA GLY A 425 23.54 2.79 -24.50
C GLY A 425 23.33 1.45 -23.79
N MET A 426 23.79 1.32 -22.55
CA MET A 426 23.57 0.10 -21.73
C MET A 426 22.45 0.32 -20.73
N ASN A 427 21.56 -0.65 -20.62
CA ASN A 427 20.49 -0.67 -19.62
C ASN A 427 21.06 -1.11 -18.27
N VAL A 428 20.97 -0.25 -17.27
CA VAL A 428 21.34 -0.52 -15.88
C VAL A 428 20.07 -0.53 -15.02
N TYR A 429 19.84 -1.64 -14.37
CA TYR A 429 18.72 -1.78 -13.45
C TYR A 429 19.12 -1.24 -12.07
N SER A 430 18.41 -0.22 -11.61
CA SER A 430 18.71 0.48 -10.36
C SER A 430 18.74 -0.44 -9.16
N SER A 431 17.83 -1.42 -9.11
CA SER A 431 17.74 -2.42 -8.05
C SER A 431 18.93 -3.37 -7.99
N GLU A 432 19.56 -3.68 -9.13
CA GLU A 432 20.76 -4.52 -9.16
C GLU A 432 21.96 -3.79 -8.55
N VAL A 433 22.09 -2.50 -8.82
CA VAL A 433 23.09 -1.65 -8.20
C VAL A 433 22.85 -1.54 -6.69
N GLU A 434 21.62 -1.25 -6.27
CA GLU A 434 21.23 -1.20 -4.85
C GLU A 434 21.54 -2.51 -4.13
N ARG A 435 21.30 -3.64 -4.77
CA ARG A 435 21.63 -4.95 -4.21
C ARG A 435 23.12 -5.13 -3.90
N VAL A 436 23.99 -4.62 -4.77
CA VAL A 436 25.44 -4.66 -4.55
C VAL A 436 25.84 -3.68 -3.44
N VAL A 437 25.35 -2.46 -3.49
CA VAL A 437 25.61 -1.42 -2.48
C VAL A 437 25.17 -1.86 -1.08
N ASN A 438 24.00 -2.47 -0.95
CA ASN A 438 23.45 -2.94 0.32
C ASN A 438 24.22 -4.16 0.91
N GLN A 439 25.20 -4.75 0.20
CA GLN A 439 26.11 -5.74 0.76
C GLN A 439 27.27 -5.10 1.55
N HIS A 440 27.51 -3.80 1.38
CA HIS A 440 28.56 -3.12 2.11
C HIS A 440 28.21 -3.05 3.61
N PRO A 441 29.16 -3.42 4.52
CA PRO A 441 28.86 -3.53 5.96
C PRO A 441 28.35 -2.25 6.60
N SER A 442 28.81 -1.09 6.14
CA SER A 442 28.41 0.22 6.68
C SER A 442 27.09 0.73 6.14
N VAL A 443 26.52 0.13 5.08
CA VAL A 443 25.29 0.62 4.44
C VAL A 443 24.05 0.09 5.14
N ALA A 444 23.23 0.99 5.66
CA ALA A 444 21.93 0.69 6.24
C ALA A 444 20.82 0.67 5.18
N LEU A 445 20.87 1.63 4.24
CA LEU A 445 19.87 1.80 3.18
C LEU A 445 20.50 2.47 1.97
N SER A 446 20.07 2.10 0.77
CA SER A 446 20.52 2.76 -0.47
C SER A 446 19.38 2.96 -1.45
N ALA A 447 19.54 3.96 -2.34
CA ALA A 447 18.73 4.16 -3.52
C ALA A 447 19.62 4.48 -4.70
N CYS A 448 19.35 3.88 -5.86
CA CYS A 448 20.06 4.15 -7.11
C CYS A 448 19.15 4.92 -8.05
N ILE A 449 19.69 5.98 -8.65
CA ILE A 449 19.02 6.83 -9.63
C ILE A 449 19.91 7.10 -10.82
N GLY A 450 19.33 7.27 -12.00
CA GLY A 450 20.00 7.87 -13.15
C GLY A 450 20.06 9.38 -12.99
N VAL A 451 21.22 9.96 -13.24
CA VAL A 451 21.40 11.42 -13.27
C VAL A 451 22.00 11.83 -14.62
N PRO A 452 21.57 12.97 -15.20
CA PRO A 452 22.02 13.40 -16.53
C PRO A 452 23.54 13.56 -16.62
N HIS A 453 24.11 13.11 -17.74
CA HIS A 453 25.54 13.26 -18.05
C HIS A 453 25.73 13.58 -19.53
N PRO A 454 26.59 14.56 -19.90
CA PRO A 454 26.71 15.03 -21.27
C PRO A 454 27.16 13.95 -22.25
N ASP A 455 28.08 13.05 -21.87
CA ASP A 455 28.65 12.03 -22.76
C ASP A 455 27.91 10.67 -22.71
N TRP A 456 27.22 10.37 -21.61
CA TRP A 456 26.65 9.05 -21.35
C TRP A 456 25.12 9.02 -21.37
N GLY A 457 24.47 10.20 -21.58
CA GLY A 457 23.03 10.36 -21.37
C GLY A 457 22.69 10.40 -19.89
N GLU A 458 22.83 9.27 -19.20
CA GLU A 458 22.74 9.17 -17.74
C GLU A 458 23.97 8.47 -17.17
N VAL A 459 24.26 8.72 -15.90
CA VAL A 459 25.22 7.93 -15.11
C VAL A 459 24.55 7.41 -13.84
N VAL A 460 25.08 6.29 -13.36
CA VAL A 460 24.60 5.63 -12.14
C VAL A 460 25.02 6.46 -10.92
N CYS A 461 24.05 6.93 -10.17
CA CYS A 461 24.21 7.65 -8.92
C CYS A 461 23.56 6.87 -7.79
N VAL A 462 24.26 6.67 -6.67
CA VAL A 462 23.73 6.04 -5.46
C VAL A 462 23.66 7.04 -4.33
N VAL A 463 22.53 6.99 -3.60
CA VAL A 463 22.32 7.75 -2.37
C VAL A 463 22.26 6.74 -1.23
N ILE A 464 22.94 7.02 -0.12
CA ILE A 464 23.22 6.02 0.92
C ILE A 464 22.94 6.61 2.30
N ALA A 465 22.32 5.82 3.18
CA ALA A 465 22.36 6.04 4.62
C ALA A 465 23.24 4.96 5.27
N LEU A 466 24.09 5.36 6.19
CA LEU A 466 24.97 4.46 6.92
C LEU A 466 24.33 3.97 8.21
N HIS A 467 24.77 2.84 8.70
CA HIS A 467 24.45 2.40 10.06
C HIS A 467 25.04 3.39 11.08
N GLU A 468 24.35 3.58 12.18
CA GLU A 468 24.78 4.48 13.29
C GLU A 468 26.19 4.10 13.77
N GLY A 469 27.07 5.09 13.83
CA GLY A 469 28.47 4.90 14.27
C GLY A 469 29.41 4.29 13.25
N LEU A 470 28.95 4.00 12.01
CA LEU A 470 29.80 3.53 10.93
C LEU A 470 30.07 4.64 9.92
N SER A 471 31.22 4.55 9.26
CA SER A 471 31.65 5.48 8.20
C SER A 471 31.99 4.70 6.93
N CYS A 472 31.90 5.38 5.79
CA CYS A 472 32.32 4.92 4.48
C CYS A 472 32.51 6.11 3.58
N THR A 473 33.54 6.15 2.78
CA THR A 473 33.73 7.19 1.77
C THR A 473 33.10 6.79 0.44
N SER A 474 32.90 7.77 -0.45
CA SER A 474 32.40 7.52 -1.81
C SER A 474 33.33 6.60 -2.58
N GLU A 475 34.64 6.80 -2.45
CA GLU A 475 35.69 6.00 -3.11
C GLU A 475 35.66 4.56 -2.64
N GLU A 476 35.59 4.34 -1.32
CA GLU A 476 35.52 2.98 -0.73
C GLU A 476 34.30 2.22 -1.25
N LEU A 477 33.13 2.87 -1.31
CA LEU A 477 31.91 2.26 -1.81
C LEU A 477 31.97 1.96 -3.31
N ILE A 478 32.50 2.90 -4.11
CA ILE A 478 32.66 2.70 -5.55
C ILE A 478 33.64 1.55 -5.82
N ASP A 479 34.75 1.48 -5.09
CA ASP A 479 35.71 0.39 -5.23
C ASP A 479 35.13 -0.97 -4.77
N PHE A 480 34.31 -0.96 -3.73
CA PHE A 480 33.54 -2.14 -3.33
C PHE A 480 32.63 -2.64 -4.45
N CYS A 481 31.93 -1.71 -5.14
CA CYS A 481 31.06 -2.04 -6.27
C CYS A 481 31.85 -2.53 -7.49
N LYS A 482 33.00 -1.94 -7.81
CA LYS A 482 33.87 -2.37 -8.94
C LYS A 482 34.25 -3.85 -8.87
N GLN A 483 34.42 -4.38 -7.68
CA GLN A 483 34.80 -5.78 -7.46
C GLN A 483 33.62 -6.76 -7.60
N ARG A 484 32.37 -6.26 -7.66
CA ARG A 484 31.16 -7.08 -7.49
C ARG A 484 30.12 -6.92 -8.58
N THR A 485 30.33 -5.97 -9.50
CA THR A 485 29.39 -5.73 -10.60
C THR A 485 30.12 -5.36 -11.90
N SER A 486 29.39 -5.40 -13.01
CA SER A 486 29.90 -5.03 -14.32
C SER A 486 30.29 -3.56 -14.37
N LYS A 487 31.35 -3.22 -15.12
CA LYS A 487 31.93 -1.87 -15.20
C LYS A 487 30.91 -0.76 -15.48
N TYR A 488 29.92 -1.01 -16.33
CA TYR A 488 28.88 -0.04 -16.69
C TYR A 488 27.84 0.18 -15.59
N MET A 489 27.71 -0.75 -14.63
CA MET A 489 26.80 -0.68 -13.47
C MET A 489 27.45 -0.02 -12.26
N VAL A 490 28.79 0.18 -12.28
CA VAL A 490 29.48 0.81 -11.16
C VAL A 490 29.01 2.25 -10.99
N PRO A 491 28.57 2.65 -9.79
CA PRO A 491 28.21 4.03 -9.53
C PRO A 491 29.34 5.01 -9.87
N LYS A 492 28.99 6.10 -10.55
CA LYS A 492 29.92 7.20 -10.81
C LYS A 492 29.88 8.24 -9.71
N ILE A 493 28.76 8.29 -8.99
CA ILE A 493 28.46 9.26 -7.95
C ILE A 493 27.87 8.53 -6.77
N ALA A 494 28.35 8.86 -5.56
CA ALA A 494 27.80 8.35 -4.31
C ALA A 494 27.58 9.51 -3.34
N TYR A 495 26.34 9.68 -2.86
CA TYR A 495 25.97 10.66 -1.86
C TYR A 495 25.54 9.98 -0.56
N PHE A 496 25.76 10.68 0.55
CA PHE A 496 25.34 10.23 1.87
C PHE A 496 24.26 11.15 2.42
N LEU A 497 23.20 10.55 2.94
CA LEU A 497 22.09 11.24 3.61
C LEU A 497 21.83 10.60 4.95
N ASP A 498 21.59 11.40 5.98
CA ASP A 498 21.15 10.90 7.29
C ASP A 498 19.73 10.33 7.22
N THR A 499 18.89 10.94 6.40
CA THR A 499 17.48 10.52 6.22
C THR A 499 17.06 10.60 4.76
N PHE A 500 16.36 9.57 4.30
CA PHE A 500 15.79 9.53 2.96
C PHE A 500 14.46 10.28 2.87
N PRO A 501 14.16 10.98 1.76
CA PRO A 501 12.81 11.38 1.46
C PRO A 501 11.95 10.13 1.24
N LEU A 502 10.82 10.09 1.93
CA LEU A 502 9.87 8.97 1.85
C LEU A 502 8.55 9.44 1.24
N THR A 503 7.94 8.57 0.44
CA THR A 503 6.56 8.72 0.00
C THR A 503 5.59 8.62 1.19
N PRO A 504 4.32 9.08 1.08
CA PRO A 504 3.32 8.94 2.13
C PRO A 504 3.12 7.50 2.65
N ILE A 505 3.47 6.51 1.84
CA ILE A 505 3.41 5.08 2.20
C ILE A 505 4.72 4.51 2.74
N GLY A 506 5.72 5.36 3.03
CA GLY A 506 6.98 4.95 3.66
C GLY A 506 8.03 4.33 2.73
N LYS A 507 7.87 4.45 1.40
CA LYS A 507 8.88 4.05 0.41
C LYS A 507 9.87 5.18 0.15
N ILE A 508 11.10 4.85 -0.25
CA ILE A 508 12.07 5.85 -0.73
C ILE A 508 11.48 6.57 -1.96
N ASP A 509 11.50 7.89 -1.92
CA ASP A 509 11.06 8.74 -3.03
C ASP A 509 12.23 9.06 -3.98
N LYS A 510 12.47 8.15 -4.95
CA LYS A 510 13.52 8.35 -5.97
C LYS A 510 13.29 9.60 -6.83
N LYS A 511 12.05 10.07 -6.96
CA LYS A 511 11.74 11.29 -7.69
C LYS A 511 12.22 12.52 -6.94
N GLU A 512 11.97 12.59 -5.65
CA GLU A 512 12.49 13.68 -4.82
C GLU A 512 14.02 13.64 -4.77
N LEU A 513 14.66 12.45 -4.74
CA LEU A 513 16.12 12.33 -4.86
C LEU A 513 16.66 12.91 -6.18
N ARG A 514 16.03 12.62 -7.33
CA ARG A 514 16.41 13.21 -8.63
C ARG A 514 16.25 14.73 -8.62
N LYS A 515 15.21 15.24 -7.97
CA LYS A 515 14.97 16.68 -7.83
C LYS A 515 16.02 17.34 -6.94
N LEU A 516 16.36 16.76 -5.79
CA LEU A 516 17.43 17.24 -4.91
C LEU A 516 18.78 17.30 -5.65
N PHE A 517 19.06 16.29 -6.48
CA PHE A 517 20.23 16.31 -7.36
C PHE A 517 20.19 17.48 -8.35
N SER A 518 19.07 17.65 -9.07
CA SER A 518 18.92 18.72 -10.07
C SER A 518 19.00 20.13 -9.49
N GLN A 519 18.68 20.29 -8.21
CA GLN A 519 18.77 21.54 -7.46
C GLN A 519 20.17 21.79 -6.88
N GLY A 520 21.12 20.87 -7.05
CA GLY A 520 22.46 20.97 -6.47
C GLY A 520 22.49 20.85 -4.94
N ILE A 521 21.43 20.33 -4.33
CA ILE A 521 21.34 20.09 -2.86
C ILE A 521 22.14 18.84 -2.49
N LEU A 522 22.12 17.81 -3.35
CA LEU A 522 23.06 16.70 -3.27
C LEU A 522 24.37 17.17 -3.90
N THR A 523 25.25 17.74 -3.10
CA THR A 523 26.61 18.15 -3.52
C THR A 523 27.61 17.08 -3.12
N ILE A 524 28.64 16.89 -3.96
CA ILE A 524 29.75 15.95 -3.75
C ILE A 524 30.57 16.42 -2.55
#